data_9b3138a197e59511abdde1fe484b1f93
#
_entry.id   9b3138a197e59511abdde1fe484b1f93
#
_cell.length_a   1.000
_cell.length_b   1.000
_cell.length_c   1.000
_cell.angle_alpha   90.00
_cell.angle_beta   90.00
_cell.angle_gamma   90.00
#
_symmetry.space_group_name_H-M   'P 1'
#
loop_
_entity.id
_entity.type
_entity.pdbx_description
1 polymer ?
#
loop_
_entity_poly.entity_id
_entity_poly.type
_entity_poly.pdbx_seq_one_letter_code
_entity_poly.pdbx_strand_id
1 'polypeptide(L)'
;MKKFSKVFPILLIIICIFFSKNVIFAQSLMQNKLEMRVINIDDFLPISHVNVRFTNTQYGTSTDSMGFCALSIQKLPIKLTLSHVAFEPKSLDIEEILSNDTLVVIMKPKTTLLTEINVQATKLPQRYYEDVSIIDFELYDNNMLILEKIKSYPDIYRITLTDLNLEQKSFYSLPLTLKPEKLYKDCLQQCHVISKDTSFQIVIDSSGIDLPFSMELNKFYKNMNGCLFQIENDVYFREKFNEGFQYNFYYVNTIEKSIHEFKSDFDQKRLNKMNESIRWTRKNPGGSANVSMYFDKYYLFSPLPQVLMKKCDTLVYFNHQDGIIEIYSDIENCVRTIKIEYQKSKKWKAEILKDEVSEFFYTLLGTDLFKIDLMSGSAVFKKDLGITYKIVIYDHHAYLLKTNNLASGKSFRYIEKVRL
;
A
#
# COMPACT_ATOMS: atom_id res chain seq x y z
N MET A 1 -67.85 62.50 26.08
CA MET A 1 -67.18 61.20 25.90
C MET A 1 -67.32 60.73 24.43
N LYS A 2 -66.61 61.23 23.47
CA LYS A 2 -66.53 60.74 22.07
C LYS A 2 -65.39 61.41 21.27
N LYS A 3 -64.12 61.32 21.75
CA LYS A 3 -62.97 61.79 20.95
C LYS A 3 -61.72 60.90 21.07
N PHE A 4 -61.77 59.72 21.73
CA PHE A 4 -60.63 58.79 21.90
C PHE A 4 -60.58 57.64 20.89
N SER A 5 -61.57 57.50 20.01
CA SER A 5 -61.72 56.30 19.15
C SER A 5 -61.00 56.35 17.82
N LYS A 6 -60.39 57.49 17.41
CA LYS A 6 -59.74 57.57 16.08
C LYS A 6 -58.22 57.63 16.11
N VAL A 7 -57.60 57.77 17.27
CA VAL A 7 -56.12 57.88 17.40
C VAL A 7 -55.45 56.49 17.56
N PHE A 8 -56.22 55.56 18.20
CA PHE A 8 -55.68 54.19 18.48
C PHE A 8 -55.35 53.38 17.26
N PRO A 9 -56.14 53.35 16.14
CA PRO A 9 -55.76 52.61 14.95
C PRO A 9 -54.57 53.22 14.20
N ILE A 10 -54.39 54.53 14.26
CA ILE A 10 -53.28 55.20 13.58
C ILE A 10 -51.96 54.93 14.33
N LEU A 11 -51.97 54.86 15.66
CA LEU A 11 -50.79 54.54 16.49
C LEU A 11 -50.37 53.08 16.26
N LEU A 12 -51.31 52.12 16.10
CA LEU A 12 -51.03 50.73 15.82
C LEU A 12 -50.41 50.53 14.42
N ILE A 13 -50.84 51.28 13.42
CA ILE A 13 -50.26 51.26 12.06
C ILE A 13 -48.85 51.83 12.05
N ILE A 14 -48.57 52.89 12.81
CA ILE A 14 -47.21 53.48 12.92
C ILE A 14 -46.26 52.50 13.64
N ILE A 15 -46.69 51.79 14.69
CA ILE A 15 -45.91 50.78 15.36
C ILE A 15 -45.63 49.58 14.43
N CYS A 16 -46.59 49.10 13.62
CA CYS A 16 -46.39 48.05 12.64
C CYS A 16 -45.41 48.45 11.54
N ILE A 17 -45.42 49.73 11.09
CA ILE A 17 -44.47 50.22 10.08
C ILE A 17 -43.05 50.35 10.66
N PHE A 18 -42.90 50.69 11.97
CA PHE A 18 -41.58 50.72 12.60
C PHE A 18 -41.04 49.32 12.87
N PHE A 19 -41.87 48.32 13.16
CA PHE A 19 -41.43 46.93 13.32
C PHE A 19 -41.10 46.25 11.98
N SER A 20 -41.82 46.61 10.90
CA SER A 20 -41.54 46.07 9.56
C SER A 20 -40.24 46.57 8.94
N LYS A 21 -39.73 47.75 9.35
CA LYS A 21 -38.41 48.23 8.88
C LYS A 21 -37.23 47.56 9.56
N ASN A 22 -37.40 47.00 10.73
CA ASN A 22 -36.33 46.27 11.42
C ASN A 22 -36.23 44.77 11.09
N VAL A 23 -37.18 44.21 10.35
CA VAL A 23 -37.16 42.80 9.93
C VAL A 23 -36.43 42.61 8.58
N ILE A 24 -36.14 43.68 7.84
CA ILE A 24 -35.51 43.60 6.51
C ILE A 24 -33.95 43.57 6.60
N PHE A 25 -33.36 43.75 7.78
CA PHE A 25 -31.90 43.70 7.95
C PHE A 25 -31.34 42.40 8.51
N ALA A 26 -32.16 41.34 8.68
CA ALA A 26 -31.72 39.98 8.97
C ALA A 26 -31.74 39.11 7.70
N GLN A 27 -31.28 39.65 6.58
CA GLN A 27 -30.71 38.76 5.56
C GLN A 27 -29.42 38.20 6.17
N SER A 28 -29.50 36.97 6.67
CA SER A 28 -28.33 36.19 6.96
C SER A 28 -27.43 36.22 5.71
N LEU A 29 -26.33 36.94 5.82
CA LEU A 29 -25.18 36.68 4.92
C LEU A 29 -24.96 35.19 5.01
N MET A 30 -25.40 34.42 4.03
CA MET A 30 -24.94 33.05 3.84
C MET A 30 -23.42 33.19 3.64
N GLN A 31 -22.69 33.07 4.74
CA GLN A 31 -21.25 32.94 4.68
C GLN A 31 -20.99 31.56 4.08
N ASN A 32 -20.56 31.54 2.83
CA ASN A 32 -20.08 30.33 2.22
C ASN A 32 -18.90 29.85 3.06
N LYS A 33 -19.02 28.68 3.66
CA LYS A 33 -18.00 28.02 4.48
C LYS A 33 -17.23 27.05 3.59
N LEU A 34 -15.93 27.26 3.44
CA LEU A 34 -15.05 26.30 2.79
C LEU A 34 -14.43 25.40 3.86
N GLU A 35 -14.77 24.14 3.85
CA GLU A 35 -14.14 23.12 4.68
C GLU A 35 -13.00 22.46 3.91
N MET A 36 -11.85 22.30 4.56
CA MET A 36 -10.67 21.69 3.95
C MET A 36 -10.06 20.67 4.89
N ARG A 37 -9.50 19.64 4.30
CA ARG A 37 -8.63 18.67 4.96
C ARG A 37 -7.27 18.66 4.29
N VAL A 38 -6.21 18.86 5.05
CA VAL A 38 -4.83 18.87 4.52
C VAL A 38 -4.14 17.59 4.91
N ILE A 39 -3.56 16.92 3.93
CA ILE A 39 -2.89 15.63 4.09
C ILE A 39 -1.50 15.64 3.46
N ASN A 40 -0.61 14.82 3.99
CA ASN A 40 0.74 14.60 3.46
C ASN A 40 0.68 13.69 2.21
N ILE A 41 1.49 14.00 1.22
CA ILE A 41 1.58 13.25 -0.05
C ILE A 41 2.17 11.84 0.14
N ASP A 42 3.09 11.68 1.11
CA ASP A 42 3.86 10.45 1.23
C ASP A 42 3.12 9.34 1.99
N ASP A 43 2.34 9.71 3.01
CA ASP A 43 1.66 8.76 3.91
C ASP A 43 0.14 8.96 3.98
N PHE A 44 -0.39 10.04 3.35
CA PHE A 44 -1.79 10.46 3.39
C PHE A 44 -2.33 10.78 4.81
N LEU A 45 -1.41 10.88 5.79
CA LEU A 45 -1.78 11.29 7.12
C LEU A 45 -2.17 12.77 7.17
N PRO A 46 -3.07 13.15 8.08
CA PRO A 46 -3.46 14.54 8.26
C PRO A 46 -2.28 15.39 8.73
N ILE A 47 -2.18 16.60 8.22
CA ILE A 47 -1.16 17.56 8.65
C ILE A 47 -1.81 18.59 9.56
N SER A 48 -1.41 18.60 10.83
CA SER A 48 -1.83 19.59 11.80
C SER A 48 -1.05 20.90 11.65
N HIS A 49 -1.62 21.98 12.15
CA HIS A 49 -0.97 23.32 12.21
C HIS A 49 -0.54 23.89 10.84
N VAL A 50 -1.15 23.46 9.75
CA VAL A 50 -0.96 24.13 8.45
C VAL A 50 -1.64 25.48 8.50
N ASN A 51 -0.89 26.57 8.29
CA ASN A 51 -1.46 27.89 8.15
C ASN A 51 -2.12 28.03 6.77
N VAL A 52 -3.41 28.27 6.76
CA VAL A 52 -4.21 28.51 5.55
C VAL A 52 -4.64 29.97 5.55
N ARG A 53 -4.16 30.78 4.60
CA ARG A 53 -4.40 32.22 4.55
C ARG A 53 -4.90 32.66 3.18
N PHE A 54 -5.73 33.70 3.16
CA PHE A 54 -6.01 34.39 1.92
C PHE A 54 -4.72 35.06 1.44
N THR A 55 -4.36 34.84 0.18
CA THR A 55 -3.11 35.37 -0.39
C THR A 55 -3.03 36.90 -0.22
N ASN A 56 -1.87 37.42 0.19
CA ASN A 56 -1.61 38.80 0.47
C ASN A 56 -2.40 39.43 1.65
N THR A 57 -2.94 38.60 2.54
CA THR A 57 -3.61 39.03 3.76
C THR A 57 -3.07 38.30 5.00
N GLN A 58 -3.42 38.82 6.17
CA GLN A 58 -3.15 38.13 7.43
C GLN A 58 -4.35 37.29 7.92
N TYR A 59 -5.46 37.35 7.17
CA TYR A 59 -6.65 36.56 7.51
C TYR A 59 -6.50 35.10 7.09
N GLY A 60 -6.84 34.20 7.99
CA GLY A 60 -6.73 32.77 7.73
C GLY A 60 -7.07 31.94 8.95
N THR A 61 -6.76 30.67 8.87
CA THR A 61 -6.96 29.69 9.94
C THR A 61 -5.79 28.70 9.94
N SER A 62 -5.79 27.74 10.84
CA SER A 62 -4.86 26.62 10.82
C SER A 62 -5.59 25.29 10.94
N THR A 63 -4.99 24.23 10.44
CA THR A 63 -5.55 22.88 10.56
C THR A 63 -5.42 22.33 11.99
N ASP A 64 -6.43 21.59 12.42
CA ASP A 64 -6.45 20.84 13.68
C ASP A 64 -5.59 19.56 13.62
N SER A 65 -5.64 18.72 14.68
CA SER A 65 -4.90 17.45 14.76
C SER A 65 -5.32 16.43 13.70
N MET A 66 -6.53 16.54 13.13
CA MET A 66 -7.07 15.69 12.07
C MET A 66 -6.91 16.31 10.68
N GLY A 67 -6.14 17.40 10.58
CA GLY A 67 -5.88 18.11 9.33
C GLY A 67 -7.05 18.95 8.82
N PHE A 68 -8.14 19.13 9.59
CA PHE A 68 -9.30 19.90 9.17
C PHE A 68 -9.16 21.38 9.52
N CYS A 69 -9.69 22.22 8.64
CA CYS A 69 -9.92 23.63 8.91
C CYS A 69 -11.13 24.13 8.12
N ALA A 70 -11.67 25.26 8.55
CA ALA A 70 -12.79 25.92 7.89
C ALA A 70 -12.55 27.42 7.76
N LEU A 71 -12.88 27.97 6.60
CA LEU A 71 -12.77 29.37 6.24
C LEU A 71 -14.13 29.93 5.85
N SER A 72 -14.46 31.12 6.39
CA SER A 72 -15.62 31.86 5.94
C SER A 72 -15.27 32.70 4.70
N ILE A 73 -15.99 32.46 3.61
CA ILE A 73 -15.72 33.10 2.32
C ILE A 73 -16.84 34.08 2.01
N GLN A 74 -16.46 35.33 1.77
CA GLN A 74 -17.41 36.40 1.44
C GLN A 74 -17.66 36.51 -0.06
N LYS A 75 -16.66 36.23 -0.88
CA LYS A 75 -16.73 36.40 -2.35
C LYS A 75 -15.75 35.45 -3.03
N LEU A 76 -16.15 34.86 -4.15
CA LEU A 76 -15.30 34.12 -5.09
C LEU A 76 -14.97 34.96 -6.34
N PRO A 77 -13.87 34.66 -7.04
CA PRO A 77 -12.83 33.67 -6.74
C PRO A 77 -11.91 34.15 -5.61
N ILE A 78 -11.29 33.18 -4.92
CA ILE A 78 -10.30 33.44 -3.88
C ILE A 78 -8.99 32.69 -4.17
N LYS A 79 -7.91 33.26 -3.68
CA LYS A 79 -6.59 32.58 -3.68
C LYS A 79 -6.13 32.36 -2.26
N LEU A 80 -5.81 31.10 -1.96
CA LEU A 80 -5.32 30.68 -0.65
C LEU A 80 -3.85 30.26 -0.74
N THR A 81 -3.11 30.53 0.33
CA THR A 81 -1.73 30.07 0.51
C THR A 81 -1.68 29.18 1.76
N LEU A 82 -1.21 27.94 1.58
CA LEU A 82 -0.97 27.00 2.65
C LEU A 82 0.53 26.96 2.96
N SER A 83 0.89 27.02 4.23
CA SER A 83 2.29 26.98 4.66
C SER A 83 2.45 26.18 5.95
N HIS A 84 3.52 25.39 6.01
CA HIS A 84 3.90 24.61 7.17
C HIS A 84 5.44 24.50 7.25
N VAL A 85 6.00 24.37 8.46
CA VAL A 85 7.47 24.34 8.64
C VAL A 85 8.14 23.20 7.89
N ALA A 86 7.52 22.04 7.88
CA ALA A 86 8.06 20.81 7.28
C ALA A 86 7.55 20.51 5.86
N PHE A 87 6.68 21.34 5.27
CA PHE A 87 6.09 21.09 3.95
C PHE A 87 6.33 22.26 2.99
N GLU A 88 6.39 21.93 1.70
CA GLU A 88 6.48 22.96 0.64
C GLU A 88 5.20 23.82 0.65
N PRO A 89 5.30 25.15 0.54
CA PRO A 89 4.13 26.00 0.50
C PRO A 89 3.31 25.72 -0.76
N LYS A 90 1.99 25.76 -0.64
CA LYS A 90 1.05 25.50 -1.74
C LYS A 90 0.08 26.65 -1.90
N SER A 91 -0.17 27.05 -3.14
CA SER A 91 -1.21 28.03 -3.48
C SER A 91 -2.38 27.34 -4.18
N LEU A 92 -3.60 27.77 -3.87
CA LEU A 92 -4.85 27.27 -4.41
C LEU A 92 -5.69 28.42 -4.92
N ASP A 93 -6.20 28.31 -6.13
CA ASP A 93 -7.21 29.20 -6.70
C ASP A 93 -8.57 28.49 -6.60
N ILE A 94 -9.53 29.07 -5.89
CA ILE A 94 -10.87 28.53 -5.66
C ILE A 94 -11.86 29.38 -6.42
N GLU A 95 -12.44 28.82 -7.46
CA GLU A 95 -13.42 29.49 -8.32
C GLU A 95 -14.86 29.22 -7.87
N GLU A 96 -15.11 28.01 -7.37
CA GLU A 96 -16.43 27.54 -6.92
C GLU A 96 -16.33 26.78 -5.61
N ILE A 97 -17.37 26.79 -4.80
CA ILE A 97 -17.54 25.97 -3.60
C ILE A 97 -18.77 25.12 -3.81
N LEU A 98 -18.58 23.81 -3.92
CA LEU A 98 -19.67 22.86 -3.90
C LEU A 98 -20.17 22.76 -2.45
N SER A 99 -21.47 23.03 -2.25
CA SER A 99 -22.10 22.95 -0.93
C SER A 99 -22.02 21.52 -0.41
N ASN A 100 -21.45 21.33 0.77
CA ASN A 100 -21.24 20.09 1.51
C ASN A 100 -20.02 19.24 1.13
N ASP A 101 -19.08 19.72 0.31
CA ASP A 101 -17.85 18.98 0.03
C ASP A 101 -16.67 19.52 0.83
N THR A 102 -15.89 18.62 1.43
CA THR A 102 -14.60 18.95 2.06
C THR A 102 -13.50 18.92 1.00
N LEU A 103 -12.85 20.05 0.78
CA LEU A 103 -11.72 20.15 -0.16
C LEU A 103 -10.49 19.46 0.43
N VAL A 104 -10.06 18.35 -0.17
CA VAL A 104 -8.82 17.66 0.22
C VAL A 104 -7.61 18.31 -0.45
N VAL A 105 -6.69 18.80 0.37
CA VAL A 105 -5.46 19.46 -0.09
C VAL A 105 -4.26 18.61 0.29
N ILE A 106 -3.46 18.24 -0.69
CA ILE A 106 -2.25 17.42 -0.50
C ILE A 106 -1.04 18.33 -0.49
N MET A 107 -0.19 18.24 0.55
CA MET A 107 1.08 18.96 0.66
C MET A 107 2.26 17.99 0.60
N LYS A 108 3.37 18.47 0.03
CA LYS A 108 4.62 17.72 -0.14
C LYS A 108 5.62 18.12 0.94
N PRO A 109 6.28 17.16 1.63
CA PRO A 109 7.36 17.48 2.57
C PRO A 109 8.48 18.28 1.91
N LYS A 110 9.09 19.22 2.64
CA LYS A 110 10.32 19.87 2.19
C LYS A 110 11.44 18.84 2.17
N THR A 111 11.92 18.52 1.00
CA THR A 111 13.17 17.78 0.85
C THR A 111 14.32 18.73 1.18
N THR A 112 14.85 18.66 2.40
CA THR A 112 16.17 19.22 2.67
C THR A 112 17.15 18.28 1.97
N LEU A 113 17.73 18.72 0.85
CA LEU A 113 18.90 18.07 0.28
C LEU A 113 20.00 18.17 1.34
N LEU A 114 20.14 17.13 2.16
CA LEU A 114 21.35 16.96 2.93
C LEU A 114 22.49 16.85 1.92
N THR A 115 23.46 17.74 1.99
CA THR A 115 24.71 17.65 1.24
C THR A 115 25.19 16.21 1.32
N GLU A 116 25.48 15.62 0.17
CA GLU A 116 25.97 14.27 0.02
C GLU A 116 27.21 14.12 0.92
N ILE A 117 27.00 13.56 2.11
CA ILE A 117 28.12 13.12 2.94
C ILE A 117 28.66 11.93 2.17
N ASN A 118 29.87 12.06 1.67
CA ASN A 118 30.62 11.01 0.99
C ASN A 118 30.94 9.93 2.04
N VAL A 119 29.93 9.13 2.38
CA VAL A 119 30.07 7.97 3.23
C VAL A 119 30.82 6.96 2.38
N GLN A 120 32.11 6.74 2.67
CA GLN A 120 32.81 5.56 2.21
C GLN A 120 31.86 4.38 2.50
N ALA A 121 31.48 3.67 1.45
CA ALA A 121 30.53 2.56 1.53
C ALA A 121 31.08 1.52 2.52
N THR A 122 30.65 1.61 3.76
CA THR A 122 30.82 0.53 4.72
C THR A 122 30.06 -0.64 4.11
N LYS A 123 30.78 -1.73 3.83
CA LYS A 123 30.19 -2.95 3.29
C LYS A 123 29.04 -3.34 4.21
N LEU A 124 27.81 -3.29 3.66
CA LEU A 124 26.62 -3.60 4.45
C LEU A 124 26.69 -5.04 4.96
N PRO A 125 26.04 -5.34 6.10
CA PRO A 125 26.04 -6.67 6.68
C PRO A 125 25.68 -7.75 5.68
N GLN A 126 26.45 -8.82 5.70
CA GLN A 126 26.26 -9.97 4.83
C GLN A 126 26.38 -11.24 5.68
N ARG A 127 25.33 -12.09 5.68
CA ARG A 127 25.39 -13.37 6.39
C ARG A 127 25.81 -14.47 5.42
N TYR A 128 26.93 -15.09 5.72
CA TYR A 128 27.53 -16.15 4.95
C TYR A 128 28.44 -17.04 5.81
N TYR A 129 28.29 -18.36 5.63
CA TYR A 129 29.17 -19.37 6.22
C TYR A 129 29.37 -20.51 5.20
N GLU A 130 30.58 -21.00 5.02
CA GLU A 130 30.88 -22.05 4.02
C GLU A 130 30.09 -23.35 4.19
N ASP A 131 29.83 -23.72 5.44
CA ASP A 131 29.11 -24.95 5.78
C ASP A 131 27.59 -24.77 5.94
N VAL A 132 27.09 -23.57 5.73
CA VAL A 132 25.67 -23.24 5.89
C VAL A 132 25.11 -22.75 4.55
N SER A 133 23.95 -23.29 4.18
CA SER A 133 23.18 -22.80 3.04
C SER A 133 21.88 -22.17 3.52
N ILE A 134 21.65 -20.90 3.22
CA ILE A 134 20.39 -20.24 3.52
C ILE A 134 19.34 -20.75 2.55
N ILE A 135 18.24 -21.28 3.07
CA ILE A 135 17.11 -21.77 2.28
C ILE A 135 16.16 -20.61 2.01
N ASP A 136 15.75 -19.89 3.07
CA ASP A 136 14.80 -18.80 3.01
C ASP A 136 14.97 -17.88 4.22
N PHE A 137 14.33 -16.70 4.18
CA PHE A 137 14.26 -15.77 5.31
C PHE A 137 12.95 -15.01 5.33
N GLU A 138 12.50 -14.55 6.49
CA GLU A 138 11.34 -13.68 6.68
C GLU A 138 11.60 -12.66 7.79
N LEU A 139 10.93 -11.51 7.68
CA LEU A 139 10.92 -10.52 8.76
C LEU A 139 9.94 -10.94 9.86
N TYR A 140 10.38 -10.82 11.10
CA TYR A 140 9.59 -11.07 12.29
C TYR A 140 9.81 -9.91 13.27
N ASP A 141 8.80 -9.05 13.42
CA ASP A 141 8.94 -7.77 14.10
C ASP A 141 10.19 -7.02 13.60
N ASN A 142 11.00 -6.48 14.48
CA ASN A 142 12.28 -5.82 14.15
C ASN A 142 13.45 -6.81 14.06
N ASN A 143 13.19 -8.05 13.69
CA ASN A 143 14.19 -9.10 13.56
C ASN A 143 14.03 -9.83 12.23
N MET A 144 14.91 -10.77 11.97
CA MET A 144 14.85 -11.64 10.80
C MET A 144 14.95 -13.09 11.23
N LEU A 145 14.04 -13.91 10.72
CA LEU A 145 14.11 -15.37 10.78
C LEU A 145 14.81 -15.88 9.54
N ILE A 146 15.80 -16.71 9.71
CA ILE A 146 16.55 -17.33 8.63
C ILE A 146 16.44 -18.83 8.75
N LEU A 147 15.96 -19.49 7.70
CA LEU A 147 15.94 -20.93 7.58
C LEU A 147 17.23 -21.40 6.95
N GLU A 148 18.00 -22.18 7.67
CA GLU A 148 19.35 -22.60 7.30
C GLU A 148 19.46 -24.11 7.22
N LYS A 149 20.25 -24.58 6.27
CA LYS A 149 20.71 -25.96 6.15
C LYS A 149 22.20 -26.02 6.45
N ILE A 150 22.56 -26.76 7.50
CA ILE A 150 23.97 -27.03 7.85
C ILE A 150 24.38 -28.32 7.11
N LYS A 151 25.42 -28.20 6.31
CA LYS A 151 25.99 -29.34 5.55
C LYS A 151 26.73 -30.28 6.51
N SER A 152 26.04 -31.25 6.99
CA SER A 152 26.56 -32.34 7.84
C SER A 152 26.00 -33.69 7.35
N TYR A 153 26.35 -34.75 8.00
CA TYR A 153 25.75 -36.06 7.68
C TYR A 153 25.12 -36.67 8.95
N PRO A 154 23.77 -36.74 9.04
CA PRO A 154 22.77 -36.20 8.10
C PRO A 154 22.70 -34.67 8.11
N ASP A 155 22.08 -34.07 7.07
CA ASP A 155 21.86 -32.65 7.01
C ASP A 155 21.00 -32.15 8.19
N ILE A 156 21.41 -31.07 8.83
CA ILE A 156 20.68 -30.44 9.93
C ILE A 156 20.06 -29.15 9.44
N TYR A 157 18.79 -28.95 9.79
CA TYR A 157 18.08 -27.71 9.51
C TYR A 157 17.86 -26.94 10.80
N ARG A 158 17.93 -25.62 10.71
CA ARG A 158 17.66 -24.74 11.85
C ARG A 158 16.96 -23.45 11.43
N ILE A 159 16.23 -22.86 12.36
CA ILE A 159 15.75 -21.50 12.28
C ILE A 159 16.65 -20.63 13.13
N THR A 160 17.21 -19.60 12.56
CA THR A 160 18.06 -18.64 13.27
C THR A 160 17.34 -17.30 13.34
N LEU A 161 17.20 -16.74 14.54
CA LEU A 161 16.75 -15.38 14.78
C LEU A 161 17.96 -14.47 14.77
N THR A 162 17.91 -13.42 13.95
CA THR A 162 18.93 -12.38 13.90
C THR A 162 18.28 -11.01 14.12
N ASP A 163 19.10 -10.02 14.42
CA ASP A 163 18.70 -8.63 14.24
C ASP A 163 18.70 -8.23 12.74
N LEU A 164 18.34 -6.98 12.45
CA LEU A 164 18.33 -6.43 11.09
C LEU A 164 19.73 -6.18 10.50
N ASN A 165 20.79 -6.35 11.30
CA ASN A 165 22.17 -6.35 10.84
C ASN A 165 22.73 -7.76 10.61
N LEU A 166 21.85 -8.77 10.67
CA LEU A 166 22.15 -10.19 10.50
C LEU A 166 23.04 -10.77 11.62
N GLU A 167 23.07 -10.12 12.77
CA GLU A 167 23.73 -10.65 13.97
C GLU A 167 22.83 -11.66 14.68
N GLN A 168 23.36 -12.85 14.95
CA GLN A 168 22.59 -13.94 15.53
C GLN A 168 22.22 -13.65 16.99
N LYS A 169 20.94 -13.81 17.33
CA LYS A 169 20.41 -13.71 18.70
C LYS A 169 20.16 -15.09 19.32
N SER A 170 19.49 -15.96 18.59
CA SER A 170 19.18 -17.32 19.00
C SER A 170 18.98 -18.23 17.80
N PHE A 171 18.89 -19.53 18.04
CA PHE A 171 18.53 -20.49 17.00
C PHE A 171 17.75 -21.67 17.59
N TYR A 172 16.99 -22.35 16.73
CA TYR A 172 16.24 -23.56 17.04
C TYR A 172 16.59 -24.64 16.00
N SER A 173 17.12 -25.76 16.46
CA SER A 173 17.42 -26.89 15.58
C SER A 173 16.16 -27.69 15.30
N LEU A 174 15.83 -27.85 14.02
CA LEU A 174 14.67 -28.59 13.61
C LEU A 174 14.92 -30.11 13.76
N PRO A 175 13.85 -30.90 14.04
CA PRO A 175 13.96 -32.37 14.06
C PRO A 175 14.55 -32.89 12.74
N LEU A 176 15.39 -33.92 12.81
CA LEU A 176 16.08 -34.50 11.64
C LEU A 176 15.11 -35.09 10.61
N THR A 177 13.90 -35.42 11.03
CA THR A 177 12.83 -35.91 10.16
C THR A 177 12.14 -34.79 9.37
N LEU A 178 12.26 -33.57 9.85
CA LEU A 178 11.65 -32.40 9.21
C LEU A 178 12.57 -31.87 8.11
N LYS A 179 12.07 -31.86 6.88
CA LYS A 179 12.73 -31.28 5.71
C LYS A 179 11.99 -30.01 5.29
N PRO A 180 12.36 -28.85 5.83
CA PRO A 180 11.70 -27.61 5.53
C PRO A 180 12.06 -27.13 4.12
N GLU A 181 11.10 -26.50 3.43
CA GLU A 181 11.27 -25.99 2.08
C GLU A 181 11.39 -24.47 2.05
N LYS A 182 10.64 -23.78 2.92
CA LYS A 182 10.63 -22.30 2.98
C LYS A 182 10.04 -21.78 4.29
N LEU A 183 10.21 -20.48 4.51
CA LEU A 183 9.43 -19.71 5.46
C LEU A 183 8.21 -19.10 4.76
N TYR A 184 7.15 -18.87 5.49
CA TYR A 184 5.95 -18.20 5.00
C TYR A 184 5.43 -17.26 6.09
N LYS A 185 5.25 -16.00 5.74
CA LYS A 185 4.63 -14.99 6.60
C LYS A 185 3.19 -14.81 6.15
N ASP A 186 2.25 -15.06 7.03
CA ASP A 186 0.83 -14.94 6.70
C ASP A 186 0.33 -13.49 6.79
N CYS A 187 -0.92 -13.28 6.42
CA CYS A 187 -1.56 -11.97 6.42
C CYS A 187 -1.78 -11.37 7.82
N LEU A 188 -1.69 -12.18 8.87
CA LEU A 188 -1.73 -11.78 10.28
C LEU A 188 -0.33 -11.56 10.86
N GLN A 189 0.69 -11.52 9.98
CA GLN A 189 2.10 -11.32 10.31
C GLN A 189 2.75 -12.48 11.09
N GLN A 190 2.09 -13.66 11.17
CA GLN A 190 2.67 -14.84 11.80
C GLN A 190 3.60 -15.54 10.81
N CYS A 191 4.75 -16.00 11.31
CA CYS A 191 5.71 -16.75 10.51
C CYS A 191 5.53 -18.26 10.68
N HIS A 192 5.70 -18.99 9.59
CA HIS A 192 5.54 -20.44 9.54
C HIS A 192 6.74 -21.09 8.84
N VAL A 193 7.11 -22.28 9.27
CA VAL A 193 7.98 -23.19 8.52
C VAL A 193 7.11 -24.09 7.68
N ILE A 194 7.36 -24.11 6.39
CA ILE A 194 6.67 -24.98 5.45
C ILE A 194 7.55 -26.17 5.12
N SER A 195 7.02 -27.36 5.32
CA SER A 195 7.60 -28.62 4.85
C SER A 195 6.74 -29.23 3.73
N LYS A 196 7.06 -30.41 3.26
CA LYS A 196 6.39 -31.06 2.13
C LYS A 196 4.87 -31.20 2.30
N ASP A 197 4.41 -31.47 3.51
CA ASP A 197 3.01 -31.83 3.81
C ASP A 197 2.44 -31.10 5.04
N THR A 198 3.27 -30.34 5.76
CA THR A 198 2.90 -29.73 7.04
C THR A 198 3.47 -28.31 7.13
N SER A 199 2.70 -27.40 7.71
CA SER A 199 3.13 -26.09 8.16
C SER A 199 3.27 -26.08 9.68
N PHE A 200 4.27 -25.38 10.21
CA PHE A 200 4.50 -25.19 11.64
C PHE A 200 4.55 -23.69 11.93
N GLN A 201 3.75 -23.22 12.88
CA GLN A 201 3.80 -21.84 13.31
C GLN A 201 5.03 -21.61 14.19
N ILE A 202 5.79 -20.58 13.88
CA ILE A 202 6.94 -20.14 14.68
C ILE A 202 6.42 -19.19 15.77
N VAL A 203 6.72 -19.50 17.01
CA VAL A 203 6.46 -18.63 18.17
C VAL A 203 7.79 -18.29 18.80
N ILE A 204 7.99 -17.02 19.13
CA ILE A 204 9.20 -16.53 19.80
C ILE A 204 8.77 -15.84 21.09
N ASP A 205 9.32 -16.33 22.18
CA ASP A 205 9.09 -15.76 23.52
C ASP A 205 10.43 -15.63 24.29
N SER A 206 10.34 -15.37 25.59
CA SER A 206 11.52 -15.25 26.46
C SER A 206 12.33 -16.55 26.59
N SER A 207 11.73 -17.71 26.29
CA SER A 207 12.41 -19.03 26.31
C SER A 207 13.14 -19.33 25.01
N GLY A 208 12.82 -18.61 23.94
CA GLY A 208 13.43 -18.75 22.61
C GLY A 208 12.43 -19.00 21.50
N ILE A 209 12.86 -19.77 20.50
CA ILE A 209 12.04 -20.13 19.32
C ILE A 209 11.40 -21.49 19.59
N ASP A 210 10.10 -21.62 19.31
CA ASP A 210 9.35 -22.89 19.40
C ASP A 210 8.39 -23.05 18.22
N LEU A 211 7.90 -24.29 18.00
CA LEU A 211 6.97 -24.69 16.94
C LEU A 211 5.73 -25.40 17.56
N PRO A 212 4.94 -24.73 18.40
CA PRO A 212 3.89 -25.37 19.19
C PRO A 212 2.68 -25.83 18.37
N PHE A 213 2.47 -25.25 17.19
CA PHE A 213 1.29 -25.53 16.37
C PHE A 213 1.71 -26.04 15.00
N SER A 214 1.03 -27.08 14.55
CA SER A 214 1.18 -27.62 13.20
C SER A 214 -0.16 -27.81 12.51
N MET A 215 -0.15 -27.73 11.19
CA MET A 215 -1.32 -27.93 10.35
C MET A 215 -0.91 -28.64 9.05
N GLU A 216 -1.77 -29.53 8.55
CA GLU A 216 -1.62 -30.11 7.22
C GLU A 216 -1.53 -28.99 6.17
N LEU A 217 -0.57 -29.11 5.24
CA LEU A 217 -0.24 -28.05 4.29
C LEU A 217 -1.41 -27.66 3.39
N ASN A 218 -2.20 -28.63 2.91
CA ASN A 218 -3.38 -28.36 2.08
C ASN A 218 -4.43 -27.55 2.86
N LYS A 219 -4.65 -27.88 4.13
CA LYS A 219 -5.57 -27.16 5.01
C LYS A 219 -5.04 -25.75 5.31
N PHE A 220 -3.73 -25.65 5.55
CA PHE A 220 -3.07 -24.35 5.77
C PHE A 220 -3.28 -23.42 4.58
N TYR A 221 -2.93 -23.85 3.37
CA TYR A 221 -3.11 -23.02 2.19
C TYR A 221 -4.58 -22.71 1.88
N LYS A 222 -5.49 -23.66 2.14
CA LYS A 222 -6.93 -23.40 1.97
C LYS A 222 -7.40 -22.25 2.87
N ASN A 223 -6.88 -22.16 4.09
CA ASN A 223 -7.24 -21.11 5.03
C ASN A 223 -6.53 -19.77 4.74
N MET A 224 -5.28 -19.83 4.28
CA MET A 224 -4.44 -18.65 4.06
C MET A 224 -4.44 -18.15 2.62
N ASN A 225 -4.99 -18.94 1.68
CA ASN A 225 -4.99 -18.56 0.27
C ASN A 225 -5.87 -17.34 0.04
N GLY A 226 -5.26 -16.30 -0.51
CA GLY A 226 -5.94 -15.05 -0.80
C GLY A 226 -6.02 -14.08 0.37
N CYS A 227 -5.64 -14.45 1.59
CA CYS A 227 -5.54 -13.50 2.70
C CYS A 227 -4.42 -12.49 2.41
N LEU A 228 -4.72 -11.18 2.54
CA LEU A 228 -3.82 -10.10 2.15
C LEU A 228 -3.23 -9.38 3.37
N PHE A 229 -4.07 -8.84 4.23
CA PHE A 229 -3.71 -8.10 5.44
C PHE A 229 -4.93 -7.88 6.32
N GLN A 230 -4.70 -7.36 7.52
CA GLN A 230 -5.73 -6.94 8.46
C GLN A 230 -5.65 -5.44 8.71
N ILE A 231 -6.81 -4.78 8.78
CA ILE A 231 -7.01 -3.42 9.30
C ILE A 231 -8.04 -3.53 10.41
N GLU A 232 -7.65 -3.20 11.63
CA GLU A 232 -8.51 -3.34 12.81
C GLU A 232 -9.17 -4.71 12.92
N ASN A 233 -10.49 -4.79 12.75
CA ASN A 233 -11.27 -6.02 12.83
C ASN A 233 -11.56 -6.64 11.45
N ASP A 234 -11.12 -6.02 10.39
CA ASP A 234 -11.39 -6.44 9.01
C ASP A 234 -10.17 -7.13 8.40
N VAL A 235 -10.34 -8.39 8.06
CA VAL A 235 -9.35 -9.19 7.34
C VAL A 235 -9.69 -9.19 5.86
N TYR A 236 -8.76 -8.70 5.03
CA TYR A 236 -8.93 -8.55 3.59
C TYR A 236 -8.45 -9.77 2.84
N PHE A 237 -9.23 -10.17 1.85
CA PHE A 237 -8.99 -11.34 1.02
C PHE A 237 -9.05 -11.02 -0.46
N ARG A 238 -8.37 -11.85 -1.25
CA ARG A 238 -8.45 -11.87 -2.69
C ARG A 238 -8.73 -13.28 -3.17
N GLU A 239 -9.77 -13.46 -3.94
CA GLU A 239 -10.02 -14.68 -4.68
C GLU A 239 -9.71 -14.50 -6.17
N LYS A 240 -9.19 -15.56 -6.76
CA LYS A 240 -8.78 -15.58 -8.16
C LYS A 240 -9.60 -16.60 -8.92
N PHE A 241 -10.29 -16.15 -9.96
CA PHE A 241 -11.12 -16.97 -10.82
C PHE A 241 -10.64 -16.92 -12.27
N ASN A 242 -11.18 -17.81 -13.09
CA ASN A 242 -10.91 -17.84 -14.53
C ASN A 242 -9.41 -17.79 -14.86
N GLU A 243 -8.59 -18.59 -14.16
CA GLU A 243 -7.14 -18.65 -14.32
C GLU A 243 -6.42 -17.29 -14.06
N GLY A 244 -7.09 -16.38 -13.36
CA GLY A 244 -6.57 -15.04 -13.00
C GLY A 244 -7.02 -13.92 -13.91
N PHE A 245 -7.98 -14.15 -14.79
CA PHE A 245 -8.65 -13.09 -15.51
C PHE A 245 -9.70 -12.36 -14.68
N GLN A 246 -10.10 -12.94 -13.55
CA GLN A 246 -11.03 -12.32 -12.59
C GLN A 246 -10.44 -12.37 -11.19
N TYR A 247 -10.56 -11.26 -10.47
CA TYR A 247 -10.20 -11.11 -9.08
C TYR A 247 -11.39 -10.52 -8.31
N ASN A 248 -11.75 -11.16 -7.21
CA ASN A 248 -12.69 -10.61 -6.25
C ASN A 248 -11.94 -10.27 -4.97
N PHE A 249 -12.14 -9.05 -4.49
CA PHE A 249 -11.61 -8.56 -3.22
C PHE A 249 -12.76 -8.38 -2.26
N TYR A 250 -12.60 -8.89 -1.05
CA TYR A 250 -13.60 -8.79 0.01
C TYR A 250 -12.90 -8.72 1.37
N TYR A 251 -13.62 -8.34 2.38
CA TYR A 251 -13.13 -8.42 3.75
C TYR A 251 -14.14 -9.14 4.64
N VAL A 252 -13.62 -9.70 5.71
CA VAL A 252 -14.39 -10.38 6.74
C VAL A 252 -14.21 -9.60 8.03
N ASN A 253 -15.30 -9.06 8.57
CA ASN A 253 -15.29 -8.46 9.90
C ASN A 253 -15.28 -9.57 10.94
N THR A 254 -14.24 -9.61 11.77
CA THR A 254 -14.02 -10.69 12.74
C THR A 254 -14.96 -10.63 13.96
N ILE A 255 -15.51 -9.45 14.27
CA ILE A 255 -16.47 -9.25 15.36
C ILE A 255 -17.89 -9.61 14.89
N GLU A 256 -18.33 -9.00 13.80
CA GLU A 256 -19.69 -9.19 13.26
C GLU A 256 -19.84 -10.52 12.52
N LYS A 257 -18.73 -11.14 12.13
CA LYS A 257 -18.67 -12.36 11.29
C LYS A 257 -19.40 -12.17 9.96
N SER A 258 -19.38 -10.95 9.44
CA SER A 258 -19.97 -10.56 8.16
C SER A 258 -18.90 -10.56 7.06
N ILE A 259 -19.31 -10.81 5.82
CA ILE A 259 -18.47 -10.77 4.62
C ILE A 259 -18.97 -9.63 3.75
N HIS A 260 -18.06 -8.76 3.34
CA HIS A 260 -18.35 -7.61 2.52
C HIS A 260 -17.50 -7.60 1.26
N GLU A 261 -18.12 -7.44 0.11
CA GLU A 261 -17.40 -7.27 -1.15
C GLU A 261 -16.79 -5.86 -1.19
N PHE A 262 -15.51 -5.79 -1.55
CA PHE A 262 -14.83 -4.54 -1.81
C PHE A 262 -14.81 -4.23 -3.31
N LYS A 263 -14.34 -5.18 -4.14
CA LYS A 263 -14.19 -4.97 -5.57
C LYS A 263 -14.13 -6.29 -6.33
N SER A 264 -14.72 -6.29 -7.55
CA SER A 264 -14.62 -7.39 -8.51
C SER A 264 -14.17 -6.85 -9.85
N ASP A 265 -13.06 -7.36 -10.38
CA ASP A 265 -12.52 -6.99 -11.68
C ASP A 265 -12.37 -8.21 -12.57
N PHE A 266 -12.87 -8.11 -13.82
CA PHE A 266 -12.87 -9.20 -14.78
C PHE A 266 -12.35 -8.76 -16.16
N ASP A 267 -11.17 -9.25 -16.57
CA ASP A 267 -10.60 -9.01 -17.92
C ASP A 267 -11.24 -9.93 -18.97
N GLN A 268 -12.53 -9.75 -19.17
CA GLN A 268 -13.30 -10.49 -20.18
C GLN A 268 -12.72 -10.30 -21.59
N LYS A 269 -12.24 -9.11 -21.89
CA LYS A 269 -11.70 -8.77 -23.21
C LYS A 269 -10.45 -9.59 -23.52
N ARG A 270 -9.53 -9.69 -22.58
CA ARG A 270 -8.27 -10.45 -22.72
C ARG A 270 -8.57 -11.96 -22.77
N LEU A 271 -9.46 -12.44 -21.90
CA LEU A 271 -9.91 -13.84 -21.89
C LEU A 271 -10.54 -14.23 -23.22
N ASN A 272 -11.39 -13.39 -23.80
CA ASN A 272 -11.99 -13.64 -25.10
C ASN A 272 -10.95 -13.73 -26.22
N LYS A 273 -9.99 -12.80 -26.26
CA LYS A 273 -8.88 -12.84 -27.23
C LYS A 273 -8.05 -14.11 -27.10
N MET A 274 -7.72 -14.54 -25.89
CA MET A 274 -7.01 -15.80 -25.64
C MET A 274 -7.83 -16.99 -26.20
N ASN A 275 -9.10 -17.05 -25.88
CA ASN A 275 -9.97 -18.13 -26.32
C ASN A 275 -10.13 -18.16 -27.85
N GLU A 276 -10.21 -17.00 -28.51
CA GLU A 276 -10.24 -16.87 -29.98
C GLU A 276 -8.95 -17.38 -30.60
N SER A 277 -7.79 -16.97 -30.07
CA SER A 277 -6.48 -17.45 -30.55
C SER A 277 -6.35 -18.97 -30.41
N ILE A 278 -6.71 -19.54 -29.26
CA ILE A 278 -6.69 -20.98 -29.02
C ILE A 278 -7.63 -21.72 -30.00
N ARG A 279 -8.85 -21.20 -30.23
CA ARG A 279 -9.80 -21.77 -31.19
C ARG A 279 -9.26 -21.73 -32.63
N TRP A 280 -8.60 -20.63 -33.04
CA TRP A 280 -7.99 -20.50 -34.34
C TRP A 280 -6.86 -21.52 -34.52
N THR A 281 -5.97 -21.65 -33.54
CA THR A 281 -4.85 -22.62 -33.56
C THR A 281 -5.36 -24.07 -33.62
N ARG A 282 -6.45 -24.41 -32.90
CA ARG A 282 -7.07 -25.74 -32.98
C ARG A 282 -7.67 -26.04 -34.38
N LYS A 283 -8.23 -25.02 -35.07
CA LYS A 283 -8.77 -25.16 -36.42
C LYS A 283 -7.72 -25.25 -37.49
N ASN A 284 -6.51 -24.70 -37.23
CA ASN A 284 -5.37 -24.64 -38.14
C ASN A 284 -4.14 -25.31 -37.50
N PRO A 285 -4.18 -26.62 -37.25
CA PRO A 285 -3.10 -27.31 -36.54
C PRO A 285 -1.87 -27.37 -37.40
N GLY A 286 -0.86 -26.55 -37.09
CA GLY A 286 0.50 -26.69 -37.60
C GLY A 286 1.31 -27.62 -36.72
N GLY A 287 2.53 -28.01 -37.17
CA GLY A 287 3.40 -28.92 -36.41
C GLY A 287 3.79 -28.48 -35.00
N SER A 288 3.49 -27.25 -34.64
CA SER A 288 3.75 -26.63 -33.29
C SER A 288 2.49 -26.11 -32.63
N ALA A 289 1.30 -26.59 -32.96
CA ALA A 289 0.03 -26.09 -32.47
C ALA A 289 -0.06 -26.06 -30.95
N ASN A 290 0.40 -27.10 -30.25
CA ASN A 290 0.41 -27.16 -28.78
C ASN A 290 1.36 -26.11 -28.17
N VAL A 291 2.51 -25.89 -28.79
CA VAL A 291 3.47 -24.85 -28.34
C VAL A 291 2.88 -23.46 -28.55
N SER A 292 2.20 -23.21 -29.65
CA SER A 292 1.53 -21.95 -29.92
C SER A 292 0.40 -21.68 -28.92
N MET A 293 -0.46 -22.66 -28.62
CA MET A 293 -1.51 -22.53 -27.62
C MET A 293 -0.97 -22.28 -26.21
N TYR A 294 0.14 -22.97 -25.85
CA TYR A 294 0.82 -22.73 -24.58
C TYR A 294 1.39 -21.31 -24.52
N PHE A 295 2.04 -20.85 -25.58
CA PHE A 295 2.59 -19.50 -25.68
C PHE A 295 1.49 -18.44 -25.55
N ASP A 296 0.37 -18.59 -26.28
CA ASP A 296 -0.76 -17.68 -26.20
C ASP A 296 -1.32 -17.58 -24.79
N LYS A 297 -1.51 -18.72 -24.13
CA LYS A 297 -2.08 -18.80 -22.79
C LYS A 297 -1.18 -18.17 -21.71
N TYR A 298 0.09 -18.50 -21.71
CA TYR A 298 0.99 -18.17 -20.60
C TYR A 298 1.88 -16.95 -20.83
N TYR A 299 2.01 -16.49 -22.07
CA TYR A 299 2.86 -15.35 -22.40
C TYR A 299 2.12 -14.20 -23.07
N LEU A 300 1.37 -14.45 -24.14
CA LEU A 300 0.75 -13.38 -24.91
C LEU A 300 -0.49 -12.81 -24.22
N PHE A 301 -1.34 -13.69 -23.68
CA PHE A 301 -2.60 -13.33 -23.02
C PHE A 301 -2.60 -13.63 -21.52
N SER A 302 -1.43 -13.77 -20.90
CA SER A 302 -1.38 -13.98 -19.44
C SER A 302 -2.15 -12.87 -18.70
N PRO A 303 -2.94 -13.21 -17.69
CA PRO A 303 -3.70 -12.22 -16.93
C PRO A 303 -2.75 -11.25 -16.21
N LEU A 304 -3.14 -9.98 -16.15
CA LEU A 304 -2.38 -8.98 -15.40
C LEU A 304 -2.75 -9.06 -13.91
N PRO A 305 -1.77 -8.97 -13.01
CA PRO A 305 -2.04 -9.05 -11.58
C PRO A 305 -2.85 -7.84 -11.10
N GLN A 306 -3.82 -8.12 -10.25
CA GLN A 306 -4.54 -7.13 -9.47
C GLN A 306 -4.03 -7.22 -8.03
N VAL A 307 -3.59 -6.10 -7.46
CA VAL A 307 -2.93 -6.09 -6.16
C VAL A 307 -3.58 -5.06 -5.26
N LEU A 308 -4.10 -5.51 -4.12
CA LEU A 308 -4.62 -4.64 -3.06
C LEU A 308 -3.63 -4.67 -1.89
N MET A 309 -3.24 -3.50 -1.44
CA MET A 309 -2.33 -3.32 -0.30
C MET A 309 -2.84 -2.21 0.62
N LYS A 310 -2.52 -2.30 1.89
CA LYS A 310 -2.74 -1.20 2.83
C LYS A 310 -1.55 -0.23 2.81
N LYS A 311 -1.83 1.05 3.00
CA LYS A 311 -0.88 2.12 3.28
C LYS A 311 -1.42 2.94 4.44
N CYS A 312 -0.83 2.79 5.62
CA CYS A 312 -1.43 3.29 6.86
C CYS A 312 -2.89 2.82 6.98
N ASP A 313 -3.84 3.75 7.08
CA ASP A 313 -5.28 3.46 7.17
C ASP A 313 -5.99 3.51 5.80
N THR A 314 -5.23 3.62 4.70
CA THR A 314 -5.79 3.69 3.35
C THR A 314 -5.56 2.39 2.59
N LEU A 315 -6.42 2.14 1.60
CA LEU A 315 -6.26 1.03 0.66
C LEU A 315 -5.70 1.54 -0.66
N VAL A 316 -4.69 0.86 -1.16
CA VAL A 316 -4.08 1.14 -2.47
C VAL A 316 -4.30 -0.06 -3.37
N TYR A 317 -5.10 0.15 -4.42
CA TYR A 317 -5.44 -0.88 -5.38
C TYR A 317 -4.71 -0.64 -6.70
N PHE A 318 -3.82 -1.54 -7.08
CA PHE A 318 -3.10 -1.54 -8.34
C PHE A 318 -3.89 -2.36 -9.38
N ASN A 319 -4.72 -1.67 -10.15
CA ASN A 319 -5.46 -2.27 -11.25
C ASN A 319 -4.61 -2.23 -12.52
N HIS A 320 -3.78 -3.26 -12.72
CA HIS A 320 -2.93 -3.33 -13.92
C HIS A 320 -3.73 -3.67 -15.18
N GLN A 321 -4.95 -4.20 -15.07
CA GLN A 321 -5.83 -4.45 -16.19
C GLN A 321 -6.21 -3.13 -16.89
N ASP A 322 -6.65 -2.16 -16.09
CA ASP A 322 -7.06 -0.84 -16.59
C ASP A 322 -5.89 0.15 -16.62
N GLY A 323 -4.75 -0.22 -16.05
CA GLY A 323 -3.55 0.61 -16.00
C GLY A 323 -3.69 1.80 -15.05
N ILE A 324 -4.35 1.60 -13.91
CA ILE A 324 -4.59 2.64 -12.90
C ILE A 324 -4.24 2.15 -11.50
N ILE A 325 -3.91 3.10 -10.63
CA ILE A 325 -3.85 2.92 -9.18
C ILE A 325 -5.02 3.69 -8.60
N GLU A 326 -5.80 3.03 -7.76
CA GLU A 326 -6.89 3.66 -7.03
C GLU A 326 -6.53 3.70 -5.55
N ILE A 327 -6.76 4.83 -4.91
CA ILE A 327 -6.50 5.04 -3.48
C ILE A 327 -7.84 5.29 -2.81
N TYR A 328 -8.11 4.53 -1.75
CA TYR A 328 -9.36 4.59 -1.00
C TYR A 328 -9.07 5.03 0.43
N SER A 329 -9.79 6.06 0.90
CA SER A 329 -9.76 6.47 2.32
C SER A 329 -10.54 5.50 3.20
N ASP A 330 -11.57 4.90 2.65
CA ASP A 330 -12.38 3.82 3.18
C ASP A 330 -12.92 2.99 2.00
N ILE A 331 -13.69 1.96 2.28
CA ILE A 331 -14.14 0.97 1.29
C ILE A 331 -14.98 1.59 0.17
N GLU A 332 -15.75 2.63 0.47
CA GLU A 332 -16.70 3.24 -0.47
C GLU A 332 -16.11 4.44 -1.20
N ASN A 333 -15.09 5.09 -0.63
CA ASN A 333 -14.58 6.37 -1.11
C ASN A 333 -13.22 6.25 -1.81
N CYS A 334 -13.25 6.15 -3.14
CA CYS A 334 -12.05 6.32 -3.95
C CYS A 334 -11.68 7.82 -4.01
N VAL A 335 -10.64 8.18 -3.24
CA VAL A 335 -10.18 9.58 -3.15
C VAL A 335 -9.28 9.97 -4.32
N ARG A 336 -8.71 9.00 -5.03
CA ARG A 336 -7.80 9.27 -6.13
C ARG A 336 -7.66 8.11 -7.10
N THR A 337 -7.57 8.44 -8.40
CA THR A 337 -7.20 7.51 -9.48
C THR A 337 -5.98 8.05 -10.21
N ILE A 338 -4.98 7.20 -10.45
CA ILE A 338 -3.69 7.57 -11.04
C ILE A 338 -3.35 6.59 -12.16
N LYS A 339 -2.91 7.09 -13.29
CA LYS A 339 -2.54 6.22 -14.42
C LYS A 339 -1.19 5.56 -14.19
N ILE A 340 -1.10 4.24 -14.37
CA ILE A 340 0.15 3.49 -14.27
C ILE A 340 0.98 3.67 -15.55
N GLU A 341 2.26 4.03 -15.39
CA GLU A 341 3.20 4.18 -16.50
C GLU A 341 4.23 3.04 -16.56
N TYR A 342 4.67 2.49 -15.42
CA TYR A 342 5.76 1.50 -15.33
C TYR A 342 5.45 0.16 -16.01
N GLN A 343 4.19 -0.27 -16.04
CA GLN A 343 3.78 -1.54 -16.66
C GLN A 343 3.95 -1.58 -18.20
N LYS A 344 4.16 -0.42 -18.84
CA LYS A 344 4.44 -0.35 -20.28
C LYS A 344 5.83 -0.90 -20.62
N SER A 345 6.72 -1.00 -19.64
CA SER A 345 8.05 -1.57 -19.85
C SER A 345 7.97 -3.08 -20.09
N LYS A 346 8.61 -3.56 -21.14
CA LYS A 346 8.75 -5.00 -21.41
C LYS A 346 9.55 -5.74 -20.33
N LYS A 347 10.31 -5.02 -19.49
CA LYS A 347 11.09 -5.57 -18.38
C LYS A 347 10.29 -5.70 -17.10
N TRP A 348 9.06 -5.22 -17.05
CA TRP A 348 8.23 -5.27 -15.85
C TRP A 348 7.90 -6.73 -15.45
N LYS A 349 8.14 -7.07 -14.20
CA LYS A 349 7.96 -8.43 -13.66
C LYS A 349 6.59 -8.69 -13.04
N ALA A 350 5.66 -7.75 -13.14
CA ALA A 350 4.30 -7.86 -12.62
C ALA A 350 4.26 -8.11 -11.08
N GLU A 351 5.21 -7.52 -10.37
CA GLU A 351 5.35 -7.64 -8.93
C GLU A 351 5.35 -6.25 -8.27
N ILE A 352 4.62 -6.13 -7.17
CA ILE A 352 4.62 -4.94 -6.31
C ILE A 352 5.15 -5.36 -4.96
N LEU A 353 6.19 -4.68 -4.51
CA LEU A 353 6.81 -4.85 -3.20
C LEU A 353 6.46 -3.65 -2.32
N LYS A 354 6.38 -3.86 -1.02
CA LYS A 354 6.10 -2.80 -0.04
C LYS A 354 7.22 -2.77 1.01
N ASP A 355 7.60 -1.58 1.41
CA ASP A 355 8.38 -1.36 2.63
C ASP A 355 7.40 -1.20 3.80
N GLU A 356 7.46 -2.14 4.74
CA GLU A 356 6.49 -2.20 5.84
C GLU A 356 6.59 -1.02 6.82
N VAL A 357 7.74 -0.34 6.88
CA VAL A 357 7.97 0.80 7.77
C VAL A 357 7.69 2.12 7.08
N SER A 358 8.32 2.36 5.92
CA SER A 358 8.17 3.61 5.19
C SER A 358 6.88 3.68 4.37
N GLU A 359 6.15 2.55 4.27
CA GLU A 359 4.91 2.42 3.51
C GLU A 359 5.05 2.78 2.02
N PHE A 360 6.27 2.74 1.49
CA PHE A 360 6.54 2.96 0.07
C PHE A 360 6.34 1.68 -0.74
N PHE A 361 5.88 1.86 -1.98
CA PHE A 361 5.72 0.77 -2.92
C PHE A 361 6.81 0.77 -3.97
N TYR A 362 7.19 -0.42 -4.38
CA TYR A 362 8.24 -0.65 -5.36
C TYR A 362 7.80 -1.68 -6.39
N THR A 363 8.45 -1.64 -7.55
CA THR A 363 8.29 -2.66 -8.60
C THR A 363 9.63 -2.97 -9.25
N LEU A 364 9.70 -4.10 -9.95
CA LEU A 364 10.91 -4.54 -10.63
C LEU A 364 10.80 -4.38 -12.14
N LEU A 365 11.80 -3.75 -12.74
CA LEU A 365 12.01 -3.72 -14.19
C LEU A 365 13.30 -4.48 -14.50
N GLY A 366 13.19 -5.76 -14.80
CA GLY A 366 14.34 -6.68 -14.89
C GLY A 366 14.93 -6.98 -13.51
N THR A 367 16.15 -6.58 -13.25
CA THR A 367 16.83 -6.68 -11.93
C THR A 367 16.80 -5.38 -11.16
N ASP A 368 16.33 -4.31 -11.79
CA ASP A 368 16.33 -2.98 -11.20
C ASP A 368 15.07 -2.74 -10.37
N LEU A 369 15.27 -2.21 -9.17
CA LEU A 369 14.20 -1.78 -8.27
C LEU A 369 13.83 -0.33 -8.52
N PHE A 370 12.53 -0.08 -8.64
CA PHE A 370 11.96 1.25 -8.83
C PHE A 370 10.94 1.54 -7.74
N LYS A 371 11.00 2.74 -7.16
CA LYS A 371 9.96 3.25 -6.25
C LYS A 371 8.78 3.76 -7.08
N ILE A 372 7.57 3.34 -6.75
CA ILE A 372 6.34 3.83 -7.38
C ILE A 372 5.95 5.15 -6.74
N ASP A 373 5.75 6.15 -7.57
CA ASP A 373 5.21 7.43 -7.16
C ASP A 373 3.67 7.40 -7.26
N LEU A 374 3.01 7.39 -6.11
CA LEU A 374 1.54 7.39 -6.03
C LEU A 374 0.91 8.73 -6.43
N MET A 375 1.70 9.73 -6.83
CA MET A 375 1.17 11.00 -7.35
C MET A 375 1.06 10.98 -8.87
N SER A 376 2.05 10.44 -9.53
CA SER A 376 2.15 10.41 -11.00
C SER A 376 1.90 9.04 -11.62
N GLY A 377 1.94 7.96 -10.81
CA GLY A 377 1.90 6.57 -11.29
C GLY A 377 3.17 6.16 -12.04
N SER A 378 4.20 6.99 -12.03
CA SER A 378 5.50 6.67 -12.59
C SER A 378 6.34 5.85 -11.60
N ALA A 379 7.44 5.29 -12.08
CA ALA A 379 8.39 4.58 -11.25
C ALA A 379 9.78 5.20 -11.37
N VAL A 380 10.39 5.52 -10.23
CA VAL A 380 11.71 6.16 -10.14
C VAL A 380 12.74 5.11 -9.77
N PHE A 381 13.82 5.00 -10.56
CA PHE A 381 14.92 4.08 -10.29
C PHE A 381 15.51 4.29 -8.90
N LYS A 382 15.75 3.20 -8.19
CA LYS A 382 16.39 3.18 -6.89
C LYS A 382 17.70 2.43 -6.89
N LYS A 383 17.68 1.17 -7.35
CA LYS A 383 18.85 0.30 -7.23
C LYS A 383 18.79 -0.86 -8.22
N ASP A 384 19.93 -1.22 -8.80
CA ASP A 384 20.11 -2.54 -9.41
C ASP A 384 20.37 -3.56 -8.30
N LEU A 385 19.49 -4.54 -8.18
CA LEU A 385 19.59 -5.60 -7.18
C LEU A 385 20.34 -6.84 -7.71
N GLY A 386 20.57 -6.91 -9.03
CA GLY A 386 21.10 -8.10 -9.68
C GLY A 386 20.15 -9.30 -9.59
N ILE A 387 20.68 -10.51 -9.82
CA ILE A 387 19.90 -11.74 -9.74
C ILE A 387 19.64 -12.10 -8.27
N THR A 388 18.39 -12.16 -7.89
CA THR A 388 17.93 -12.46 -6.53
C THR A 388 16.85 -13.53 -6.54
N TYR A 389 16.79 -14.38 -5.50
CA TYR A 389 15.76 -15.39 -5.30
C TYR A 389 14.58 -14.86 -4.49
N LYS A 390 14.86 -13.96 -3.54
CA LYS A 390 13.85 -13.33 -2.69
C LYS A 390 14.29 -11.91 -2.34
N ILE A 391 13.32 -11.02 -2.28
CA ILE A 391 13.49 -9.61 -1.92
C ILE A 391 12.47 -9.32 -0.83
N VAL A 392 12.93 -8.75 0.27
CA VAL A 392 12.08 -8.18 1.31
C VAL A 392 12.57 -6.76 1.57
N ILE A 393 11.65 -5.79 1.58
CA ILE A 393 11.99 -4.39 1.80
C ILE A 393 11.48 -3.98 3.18
N TYR A 394 12.37 -3.35 3.97
CA TYR A 394 12.07 -2.93 5.32
C TYR A 394 12.94 -1.75 5.73
N ASP A 395 12.33 -0.69 6.22
CA ASP A 395 13.01 0.51 6.72
C ASP A 395 14.09 1.03 5.77
N HIS A 396 13.70 1.32 4.52
CA HIS A 396 14.58 1.80 3.46
C HIS A 396 15.77 0.88 3.10
N HIS A 397 15.67 -0.40 3.44
CA HIS A 397 16.65 -1.41 3.05
C HIS A 397 15.98 -2.55 2.29
N ALA A 398 16.67 -3.08 1.30
CA ALA A 398 16.33 -4.35 0.66
C ALA A 398 17.20 -5.46 1.23
N TYR A 399 16.55 -6.53 1.68
CA TYR A 399 17.20 -7.78 2.08
C TYR A 399 17.05 -8.77 0.93
N LEU A 400 18.16 -9.26 0.42
CA LEU A 400 18.24 -10.00 -0.84
C LEU A 400 18.81 -11.39 -0.59
N LEU A 401 18.06 -12.44 -0.94
CA LEU A 401 18.60 -13.80 -1.01
C LEU A 401 19.30 -14.00 -2.35
N LYS A 402 20.59 -14.15 -2.33
CA LYS A 402 21.44 -14.31 -3.50
C LYS A 402 22.22 -15.61 -3.48
N THR A 403 22.75 -16.00 -4.64
CA THR A 403 23.71 -17.10 -4.77
C THR A 403 25.07 -16.56 -5.19
N ASN A 404 26.11 -17.06 -4.53
CA ASN A 404 27.48 -16.90 -4.96
C ASN A 404 28.04 -18.24 -5.44
N ASN A 405 28.71 -18.23 -6.58
CA ASN A 405 29.40 -19.38 -7.14
C ASN A 405 30.89 -19.24 -6.87
N LEU A 406 31.44 -20.14 -6.08
CA LEU A 406 32.89 -20.18 -5.83
C LEU A 406 33.64 -20.74 -7.04
N ALA A 407 34.89 -20.35 -7.20
CA ALA A 407 35.80 -20.88 -8.22
C ALA A 407 35.95 -22.41 -8.16
N SER A 408 35.68 -23.02 -7.00
CA SER A 408 35.65 -24.45 -6.77
C SER A 408 34.43 -25.18 -7.35
N GLY A 409 33.49 -24.46 -8.01
CA GLY A 409 32.23 -25.02 -8.50
C GLY A 409 31.16 -25.19 -7.42
N LYS A 410 31.45 -24.90 -6.16
CA LYS A 410 30.45 -24.89 -5.09
C LYS A 410 29.65 -23.60 -5.10
N SER A 411 28.34 -23.70 -4.92
CA SER A 411 27.46 -22.56 -4.75
C SER A 411 26.88 -22.51 -3.34
N PHE A 412 26.67 -21.31 -2.83
CA PHE A 412 25.98 -21.10 -1.56
C PHE A 412 25.07 -19.89 -1.66
N ARG A 413 24.01 -19.89 -0.86
CA ARG A 413 23.10 -18.75 -0.73
C ARG A 413 23.46 -17.90 0.47
N TYR A 414 23.29 -16.60 0.33
CA TYR A 414 23.58 -15.61 1.37
C TYR A 414 22.53 -14.50 1.35
N ILE A 415 22.40 -13.80 2.46
CA ILE A 415 21.56 -12.60 2.55
C ILE A 415 22.46 -11.37 2.46
N GLU A 416 22.10 -10.46 1.58
CA GLU A 416 22.72 -9.14 1.43
C GLU A 416 21.72 -8.06 1.83
N LYS A 417 22.15 -7.15 2.70
CA LYS A 417 21.40 -5.95 3.06
C LYS A 417 21.88 -4.78 2.19
N VAL A 418 20.96 -4.11 1.52
CA VAL A 418 21.26 -3.01 0.59
C VAL A 418 20.39 -1.81 0.96
N ARG A 419 20.97 -0.62 1.07
CA ARG A 419 20.23 0.63 1.31
C ARG A 419 19.61 1.12 0.00
N LEU A 420 18.33 1.58 0.08
CA LEU A 420 17.50 2.06 -1.04
C LEU A 420 17.50 3.58 -1.16
#